data_a4a2570366e5f680ae344285e6b3e345
#
_entry.id   a4a2570366e5f680ae344285e6b3e345
#
_cell.length_a   1.000
_cell.length_b   1.000
_cell.length_c   1.000
_cell.angle_alpha   90.00
_cell.angle_beta   90.00
_cell.angle_gamma   90.00
#
_symmetry.space_group_name_H-M   'P 1'
#
loop_
_entity.id
_entity.type
_entity.pdbx_description
1 polymer ?
#
loop_
_entity_poly.entity_id
_entity_poly.type
_entity_poly.pdbx_seq_one_letter_code
_entity_poly.pdbx_strand_id
1 'polypeptide(L)'
;MAKGTKRASPGAEAEKNPLTDIELSDEDAKKLQGIQRDIARVELILERSAQEKLIPAYEKRRQVIAAIPKFWPVALMNHSMFAYHVQHSADQLALSYLEDVWVVRDPAEPRCYSIEFTFKENPYFTDKVLKKEFKYVAPPAAADEKPDEDGVTESMLEFSWERDVVPSGQKVNWKDAEKALTKLYPRDDEDDIGDPGSFFNFFEHDTDPSEIGVVIASEIFPEAIDYFLGNTGGDELDSDDDDDDEDDDAEEIDLEKPRTKKQKV
;
A
#
# COMPACT_ATOMS: atom_id res chain seq x y z
N MET A 1 57.44 -44.18 9.11
CA MET A 1 56.18 -43.44 9.33
C MET A 1 55.43 -43.39 8.03
N ALA A 2 54.37 -44.20 7.88
CA ALA A 2 53.61 -44.33 6.64
C ALA A 2 52.54 -43.23 6.61
N LYS A 3 52.54 -42.41 5.56
CA LYS A 3 51.49 -41.41 5.28
C LYS A 3 50.25 -42.13 4.76
N GLY A 4 49.18 -42.12 5.54
CA GLY A 4 47.89 -42.64 5.15
C GLY A 4 47.23 -41.73 4.09
N THR A 5 47.02 -42.29 2.92
CA THR A 5 46.27 -41.69 1.82
C THR A 5 44.78 -41.82 2.14
N LYS A 6 44.07 -40.69 2.36
CA LYS A 6 42.61 -40.68 2.47
C LYS A 6 42.01 -41.02 1.08
N ARG A 7 41.33 -42.16 1.02
CA ARG A 7 40.50 -42.54 -0.13
C ARG A 7 39.33 -41.59 -0.27
N ALA A 8 39.20 -40.99 -1.44
CA ALA A 8 38.00 -40.23 -1.82
C ALA A 8 36.81 -41.22 -1.91
N SER A 9 35.67 -40.87 -1.32
CA SER A 9 34.41 -41.61 -1.48
C SER A 9 33.97 -41.52 -2.94
N PRO A 10 33.65 -42.65 -3.58
CA PRO A 10 33.00 -42.61 -4.90
C PRO A 10 31.51 -42.35 -4.72
N GLY A 11 30.95 -41.37 -5.46
CA GLY A 11 29.52 -41.22 -5.63
C GLY A 11 28.89 -40.04 -4.86
N ALA A 12 29.27 -38.82 -5.19
CA ALA A 12 28.40 -37.70 -5.14
C ALA A 12 28.49 -37.02 -6.50
N GLU A 13 27.94 -37.65 -7.53
CA GLU A 13 27.45 -36.92 -8.65
C GLU A 13 26.32 -36.06 -8.05
N ALA A 14 26.53 -34.74 -8.00
CA ALA A 14 25.50 -33.80 -7.65
C ALA A 14 24.36 -34.09 -8.63
N GLU A 15 23.22 -34.58 -8.12
CA GLU A 15 22.01 -34.72 -8.94
C GLU A 15 21.75 -33.35 -9.56
N LYS A 16 22.00 -33.25 -10.87
CA LYS A 16 21.68 -32.05 -11.62
C LYS A 16 20.18 -31.85 -11.48
N ASN A 17 19.78 -30.75 -10.85
CA ASN A 17 18.39 -30.40 -10.78
C ASN A 17 17.87 -30.21 -12.21
N PRO A 18 16.95 -31.07 -12.70
CA PRO A 18 16.49 -31.04 -14.10
C PRO A 18 15.76 -29.72 -14.45
N LEU A 19 15.49 -28.86 -13.47
CA LEU A 19 14.85 -27.56 -13.66
C LEU A 19 15.85 -26.39 -13.82
N THR A 20 17.16 -26.64 -13.65
CA THR A 20 18.17 -25.56 -13.74
C THR A 20 18.78 -25.39 -15.14
N ASP A 21 18.61 -26.34 -16.04
CA ASP A 21 19.20 -26.35 -17.38
C ASP A 21 18.15 -26.09 -18.49
N ILE A 22 17.18 -25.20 -18.23
CA ILE A 22 16.19 -24.81 -19.24
C ILE A 22 16.80 -23.67 -20.07
N GLU A 23 17.33 -23.97 -21.26
CA GLU A 23 17.72 -22.98 -22.25
C GLU A 23 16.48 -22.58 -23.07
N LEU A 24 16.11 -21.30 -22.98
CA LEU A 24 15.04 -20.72 -23.78
C LEU A 24 15.61 -20.31 -25.16
N SER A 25 15.00 -20.77 -26.25
CA SER A 25 15.40 -20.31 -27.57
C SER A 25 15.03 -18.85 -27.79
N ASP A 26 15.80 -18.11 -28.60
CA ASP A 26 15.50 -16.72 -28.96
C ASP A 26 14.12 -16.56 -29.60
N GLU A 27 13.66 -17.58 -30.31
CA GLU A 27 12.35 -17.61 -30.94
C GLU A 27 11.23 -17.72 -29.88
N ASP A 28 11.40 -18.61 -28.90
CA ASP A 28 10.42 -18.79 -27.84
C ASP A 28 10.43 -17.59 -26.86
N ALA A 29 11.59 -17.02 -26.61
CA ALA A 29 11.70 -15.78 -25.84
C ALA A 29 10.88 -14.64 -26.49
N LYS A 30 11.00 -14.46 -27.83
CA LYS A 30 10.19 -13.46 -28.54
C LYS A 30 8.70 -13.76 -28.51
N LYS A 31 8.30 -15.02 -28.60
CA LYS A 31 6.87 -15.42 -28.50
C LYS A 31 6.33 -15.10 -27.10
N LEU A 32 7.07 -15.44 -26.05
CA LEU A 32 6.68 -15.15 -24.68
C LEU A 32 6.58 -13.64 -24.44
N GLN A 33 7.53 -12.86 -24.93
CA GLN A 33 7.49 -11.41 -24.84
C GLN A 33 6.27 -10.84 -25.58
N GLY A 34 5.92 -11.39 -26.76
CA GLY A 34 4.69 -11.00 -27.47
C GLY A 34 3.44 -11.24 -26.63
N ILE A 35 3.32 -12.43 -26.02
CA ILE A 35 2.19 -12.76 -25.15
C ILE A 35 2.14 -11.84 -23.91
N GLN A 36 3.28 -11.54 -23.31
CA GLN A 36 3.34 -10.61 -22.17
C GLN A 36 2.81 -9.20 -22.54
N ARG A 37 3.16 -8.71 -23.74
CA ARG A 37 2.64 -7.44 -24.25
C ARG A 37 1.13 -7.48 -24.49
N ASP A 38 0.61 -8.57 -25.07
CA ASP A 38 -0.83 -8.75 -25.27
C ASP A 38 -1.58 -8.73 -23.93
N ILE A 39 -1.04 -9.39 -22.91
CA ILE A 39 -1.60 -9.39 -21.54
C ILE A 39 -1.55 -7.98 -20.96
N ALA A 40 -0.39 -7.32 -20.97
CA ALA A 40 -0.23 -5.95 -20.44
C ALA A 40 -1.18 -4.95 -21.11
N ARG A 41 -1.44 -5.13 -22.43
CA ARG A 41 -2.41 -4.30 -23.14
C ARG A 41 -3.83 -4.48 -22.61
N VAL A 42 -4.25 -5.73 -22.42
CA VAL A 42 -5.59 -6.03 -21.89
C VAL A 42 -5.74 -5.50 -20.47
N GLU A 43 -4.73 -5.70 -19.62
CA GLU A 43 -4.71 -5.21 -18.24
C GLU A 43 -4.84 -3.69 -18.18
N LEU A 44 -4.10 -2.95 -19.00
CA LEU A 44 -4.19 -1.47 -19.05
C LEU A 44 -5.58 -0.98 -19.50
N ILE A 45 -6.19 -1.63 -20.50
CA ILE A 45 -7.53 -1.28 -20.97
C ILE A 45 -8.57 -1.55 -19.86
N LEU A 46 -8.46 -2.70 -19.20
CA LEU A 46 -9.34 -3.06 -18.08
C LEU A 46 -9.17 -2.09 -16.91
N GLU A 47 -7.93 -1.72 -16.57
CA GLU A 47 -7.64 -0.75 -15.51
C GLU A 47 -8.27 0.61 -15.81
N ARG A 48 -8.09 1.15 -17.02
CA ARG A 48 -8.73 2.41 -17.46
C ARG A 48 -10.25 2.33 -17.31
N SER A 49 -10.86 1.25 -17.78
CA SER A 49 -12.31 1.04 -17.69
C SER A 49 -12.79 0.89 -16.25
N ALA A 50 -12.01 0.19 -15.40
CA ALA A 50 -12.32 0.04 -13.98
C ALA A 50 -12.30 1.38 -13.26
N GLN A 51 -11.23 2.18 -13.46
CA GLN A 51 -11.11 3.49 -12.82
C GLN A 51 -12.25 4.44 -13.24
N GLU A 52 -12.57 4.51 -14.52
CA GLU A 52 -13.71 5.31 -15.00
C GLU A 52 -15.02 4.94 -14.30
N LYS A 53 -15.29 3.65 -14.10
CA LYS A 53 -16.52 3.16 -13.46
C LYS A 53 -16.52 3.32 -11.94
N LEU A 54 -15.34 3.29 -11.31
CA LEU A 54 -15.20 3.41 -9.86
C LEU A 54 -15.34 4.85 -9.38
N ILE A 55 -14.94 5.84 -10.18
CA ILE A 55 -15.03 7.27 -9.80
C ILE A 55 -16.40 7.65 -9.23
N PRO A 56 -17.55 7.36 -9.89
CA PRO A 56 -18.87 7.73 -9.33
C PRO A 56 -19.18 7.03 -8.01
N ALA A 57 -18.69 5.81 -7.80
CA ALA A 57 -18.86 5.09 -6.54
C ALA A 57 -18.04 5.74 -5.41
N TYR A 58 -16.80 6.12 -5.71
CA TYR A 58 -15.94 6.83 -4.76
C TYR A 58 -16.47 8.22 -4.43
N GLU A 59 -17.01 8.95 -5.42
CA GLU A 59 -17.69 10.24 -5.18
C GLU A 59 -18.90 10.10 -4.25
N LYS A 60 -19.71 9.06 -4.44
CA LYS A 60 -20.82 8.74 -3.55
C LYS A 60 -20.33 8.38 -2.15
N ARG A 61 -19.28 7.54 -2.04
CA ARG A 61 -18.62 7.23 -0.77
C ARG A 61 -18.18 8.51 -0.07
N ARG A 62 -17.47 9.40 -0.78
CA ARG A 62 -16.98 10.69 -0.25
C ARG A 62 -18.07 11.53 0.39
N GLN A 63 -19.26 11.59 -0.24
CA GLN A 63 -20.41 12.32 0.29
C GLN A 63 -20.93 11.72 1.60
N VAL A 64 -20.96 10.39 1.70
CA VAL A 64 -21.44 9.69 2.90
C VAL A 64 -20.46 9.82 4.06
N ILE A 65 -19.18 9.57 3.82
CA ILE A 65 -18.14 9.58 4.86
C ILE A 65 -17.82 10.99 5.37
N ALA A 66 -18.13 12.05 4.61
CA ALA A 66 -17.94 13.44 5.05
C ALA A 66 -18.69 13.78 6.35
N ALA A 67 -19.75 13.05 6.67
CA ALA A 67 -20.50 13.20 7.92
C ALA A 67 -19.94 12.35 9.08
N ILE A 68 -18.95 11.49 8.82
CA ILE A 68 -18.36 10.59 9.81
C ILE A 68 -17.08 11.22 10.38
N PRO A 69 -17.08 11.62 11.67
CA PRO A 69 -15.90 12.25 12.25
C PRO A 69 -14.69 11.34 12.23
N LYS A 70 -13.54 11.88 11.81
CA LYS A 70 -12.25 11.17 11.79
C LYS A 70 -12.23 9.88 10.94
N PHE A 71 -13.09 9.77 9.94
CA PHE A 71 -13.11 8.60 9.05
C PHE A 71 -11.71 8.31 8.49
N TRP A 72 -11.10 9.26 7.82
CA TRP A 72 -9.81 9.06 7.17
C TRP A 72 -8.64 8.84 8.13
N PRO A 73 -8.48 9.61 9.24
CA PRO A 73 -7.45 9.29 10.21
C PRO A 73 -7.53 7.87 10.75
N VAL A 74 -8.74 7.36 11.02
CA VAL A 74 -8.94 6.00 11.54
C VAL A 74 -8.64 4.98 10.45
N ALA A 75 -9.18 5.15 9.24
CA ALA A 75 -8.94 4.21 8.13
C ALA A 75 -7.43 4.09 7.82
N LEU A 76 -6.71 5.22 7.76
CA LEU A 76 -5.28 5.23 7.52
C LEU A 76 -4.50 4.53 8.63
N MET A 77 -4.81 4.83 9.90
CA MET A 77 -4.09 4.26 11.05
C MET A 77 -4.37 2.77 11.28
N ASN A 78 -5.45 2.24 10.73
CA ASN A 78 -5.74 0.80 10.78
C ASN A 78 -4.94 -0.02 9.74
N HIS A 79 -4.18 0.64 8.87
CA HIS A 79 -3.22 -0.03 7.99
C HIS A 79 -1.83 -0.05 8.64
N SER A 80 -1.25 -1.24 8.84
CA SER A 80 0.00 -1.43 9.58
C SER A 80 1.18 -0.63 9.00
N MET A 81 1.37 -0.66 7.68
CA MET A 81 2.43 0.09 7.01
C MET A 81 2.24 1.60 7.17
N PHE A 82 1.02 2.11 7.04
CA PHE A 82 0.75 3.53 7.27
C PHE A 82 1.00 3.92 8.72
N ALA A 83 0.52 3.13 9.68
CA ALA A 83 0.73 3.37 11.11
C ALA A 83 2.23 3.38 11.49
N TYR A 84 3.04 2.55 10.83
CA TYR A 84 4.49 2.57 11.00
C TYR A 84 5.12 3.92 10.62
N HIS A 85 4.58 4.63 9.63
CA HIS A 85 5.04 5.96 9.23
C HIS A 85 4.44 7.12 10.05
N VAL A 86 3.54 6.83 11.00
CA VAL A 86 2.87 7.82 11.86
C VAL A 86 3.14 7.52 13.34
N GLN A 87 4.40 7.28 13.70
CA GLN A 87 4.78 6.90 15.07
C GLN A 87 4.77 8.09 16.03
N HIS A 88 5.03 9.29 15.53
CA HIS A 88 5.09 10.48 16.36
C HIS A 88 3.68 10.97 16.75
N SER A 89 3.44 11.18 18.02
CA SER A 89 2.15 11.71 18.53
C SER A 89 1.78 13.06 17.92
N ALA A 90 2.78 13.87 17.53
CA ALA A 90 2.56 15.14 16.85
C ALA A 90 1.97 14.96 15.44
N ASP A 91 2.40 13.94 14.69
CA ASP A 91 1.82 13.59 13.38
C ASP A 91 0.38 13.09 13.54
N GLN A 92 0.12 12.24 14.54
CA GLN A 92 -1.23 11.77 14.84
C GLN A 92 -2.19 12.91 15.18
N LEU A 93 -1.70 13.90 15.96
CA LEU A 93 -2.47 15.10 16.25
C LEU A 93 -2.71 15.96 15.01
N ALA A 94 -1.71 16.14 14.15
CA ALA A 94 -1.87 16.89 12.90
C ALA A 94 -2.82 16.16 11.94
N LEU A 95 -2.70 14.84 11.79
CA LEU A 95 -3.62 14.01 11.00
C LEU A 95 -5.05 13.99 11.55
N SER A 96 -5.26 14.26 12.85
CA SER A 96 -6.61 14.35 13.41
C SER A 96 -7.44 15.49 12.82
N TYR A 97 -6.82 16.44 12.10
CA TYR A 97 -7.49 17.51 11.33
C TYR A 97 -7.76 17.13 9.86
N LEU A 98 -7.41 15.93 9.43
CA LEU A 98 -7.69 15.43 8.09
C LEU A 98 -9.20 15.25 7.90
N GLU A 99 -9.74 15.85 6.83
CA GLU A 99 -11.16 15.76 6.46
C GLU A 99 -11.38 14.74 5.34
N ASP A 100 -10.44 14.72 4.37
CA ASP A 100 -10.62 13.92 3.16
C ASP A 100 -9.30 13.48 2.56
N VAL A 101 -9.30 12.30 1.96
CA VAL A 101 -8.24 11.78 1.10
C VAL A 101 -8.85 11.49 -0.25
N TRP A 102 -8.20 11.99 -1.31
CA TRP A 102 -8.66 11.75 -2.66
C TRP A 102 -7.50 11.32 -3.56
N VAL A 103 -7.73 10.27 -4.34
CA VAL A 103 -6.76 9.76 -5.33
C VAL A 103 -7.28 10.12 -6.71
N VAL A 104 -6.47 10.85 -7.48
CA VAL A 104 -6.74 11.20 -8.86
C VAL A 104 -5.77 10.42 -9.75
N ARG A 105 -6.29 9.48 -10.51
CA ARG A 105 -5.48 8.69 -11.45
C ARG A 105 -5.47 9.37 -12.83
N ASP A 106 -4.34 9.23 -13.54
CA ASP A 106 -4.25 9.70 -14.93
C ASP A 106 -5.16 8.81 -15.81
N PRO A 107 -6.08 9.40 -16.60
CA PRO A 107 -6.98 8.60 -17.41
C PRO A 107 -6.28 7.78 -18.51
N ALA A 108 -5.15 8.27 -19.01
CA ALA A 108 -4.38 7.58 -20.04
C ALA A 108 -3.41 6.54 -19.43
N GLU A 109 -2.90 6.84 -18.23
CA GLU A 109 -1.94 5.98 -17.52
C GLU A 109 -2.36 5.84 -16.04
N PRO A 110 -3.38 5.02 -15.73
CA PRO A 110 -3.97 4.97 -14.39
C PRO A 110 -3.03 4.41 -13.31
N ARG A 111 -1.89 3.85 -13.69
CA ARG A 111 -0.81 3.49 -12.78
C ARG A 111 -0.14 4.73 -12.17
N CYS A 112 -0.29 5.90 -12.84
CA CYS A 112 0.18 7.20 -12.35
C CYS A 112 -0.98 7.97 -11.72
N TYR A 113 -0.71 8.64 -10.61
CA TYR A 113 -1.75 9.27 -9.81
C TYR A 113 -1.22 10.42 -8.96
N SER A 114 -2.14 11.16 -8.37
CA SER A 114 -1.85 12.06 -7.27
C SER A 114 -2.76 11.77 -6.08
N ILE A 115 -2.25 12.02 -4.89
CA ILE A 115 -2.96 11.86 -3.63
C ILE A 115 -3.12 13.23 -3.00
N GLU A 116 -4.35 13.61 -2.69
CA GLU A 116 -4.71 14.87 -2.08
C GLU A 116 -5.26 14.64 -0.67
N PHE A 117 -4.65 15.29 0.31
CA PHE A 117 -5.07 15.28 1.71
C PHE A 117 -5.67 16.64 2.03
N THR A 118 -6.98 16.69 2.29
CA THR A 118 -7.68 17.92 2.66
C THR A 118 -7.81 18.03 4.17
N PHE A 119 -7.36 19.16 4.73
CA PHE A 119 -7.35 19.40 6.16
C PHE A 119 -8.30 20.53 6.56
N LYS A 120 -8.86 20.41 7.76
CA LYS A 120 -9.45 21.52 8.49
C LYS A 120 -8.39 22.55 8.86
N GLU A 121 -8.82 23.74 9.20
CA GLU A 121 -7.94 24.69 9.87
C GLU A 121 -7.32 24.01 11.12
N ASN A 122 -5.99 24.07 11.21
CA ASN A 122 -5.22 23.35 12.22
C ASN A 122 -4.08 24.24 12.74
N PRO A 123 -3.50 23.94 13.92
CA PRO A 123 -2.44 24.78 14.50
C PRO A 123 -1.06 24.61 13.85
N TYR A 124 -0.86 23.65 12.93
CA TYR A 124 0.46 23.26 12.45
C TYR A 124 0.86 23.99 11.16
N PHE A 125 0.01 24.00 10.15
CA PHE A 125 0.29 24.56 8.83
C PHE A 125 -0.93 25.30 8.27
N THR A 126 -0.70 26.07 7.19
CA THR A 126 -1.75 26.90 6.57
C THR A 126 -2.40 26.27 5.35
N ASP A 127 -1.80 25.22 4.82
CA ASP A 127 -2.31 24.54 3.64
C ASP A 127 -3.65 23.86 3.95
N LYS A 128 -4.62 24.10 3.08
CA LYS A 128 -5.89 23.38 3.11
C LYS A 128 -5.76 21.98 2.48
N VAL A 129 -4.93 21.88 1.45
CA VAL A 129 -4.68 20.62 0.74
C VAL A 129 -3.18 20.41 0.65
N LEU A 130 -2.73 19.23 1.04
CA LEU A 130 -1.39 18.72 0.77
C LEU A 130 -1.48 17.65 -0.30
N LYS A 131 -0.59 17.74 -1.29
CA LYS A 131 -0.61 16.86 -2.46
C LYS A 131 0.72 16.18 -2.68
N LYS A 132 0.66 14.89 -3.01
CA LYS A 132 1.79 14.11 -3.53
C LYS A 132 1.42 13.62 -4.92
N GLU A 133 2.31 13.82 -5.90
CA GLU A 133 2.07 13.40 -7.26
C GLU A 133 3.08 12.33 -7.69
N PHE A 134 2.60 11.36 -8.44
CA PHE A 134 3.38 10.31 -9.09
C PHE A 134 3.08 10.41 -10.59
N LYS A 135 3.90 11.22 -11.28
CA LYS A 135 3.65 11.59 -12.69
C LYS A 135 4.32 10.62 -13.64
N TYR A 136 3.60 10.28 -14.69
CA TYR A 136 4.17 9.59 -15.84
C TYR A 136 5.14 10.49 -16.59
N VAL A 137 6.34 9.98 -16.83
CA VAL A 137 7.34 10.59 -17.69
C VAL A 137 7.64 9.59 -18.80
N ALA A 138 7.05 9.83 -19.96
CA ALA A 138 7.26 8.97 -21.12
C ALA A 138 8.76 8.90 -21.47
N PRO A 139 9.30 7.72 -21.79
CA PRO A 139 10.68 7.60 -22.24
C PRO A 139 10.89 8.38 -23.54
N PRO A 140 12.11 8.92 -23.80
CA PRO A 140 12.39 9.73 -24.99
C PRO A 140 12.02 9.04 -26.30
N ALA A 141 12.12 7.72 -26.36
CA ALA A 141 11.74 6.93 -27.54
C ALA A 141 10.24 6.96 -27.85
N ALA A 142 9.41 7.30 -26.87
CA ALA A 142 7.96 7.37 -27.02
C ALA A 142 7.46 8.64 -27.73
N ALA A 143 8.32 9.63 -27.98
CA ALA A 143 7.92 10.92 -28.53
C ALA A 143 7.22 10.83 -29.89
N ASP A 144 7.55 9.83 -30.71
CA ASP A 144 7.01 9.62 -32.05
C ASP A 144 6.02 8.44 -32.12
N GLU A 145 5.70 7.80 -31.00
CA GLU A 145 4.77 6.70 -30.93
C GLU A 145 3.34 7.15 -31.23
N LYS A 146 2.64 6.34 -32.00
CA LYS A 146 1.21 6.55 -32.23
C LYS A 146 0.42 5.57 -31.39
N PRO A 147 -0.56 6.08 -30.63
CA PRO A 147 -1.47 5.20 -29.91
C PRO A 147 -2.30 4.34 -30.89
N ASP A 148 -2.64 3.14 -30.48
CA ASP A 148 -3.56 2.26 -31.19
C ASP A 148 -5.02 2.74 -31.04
N GLU A 149 -5.98 1.90 -31.47
CA GLU A 149 -7.43 2.20 -31.41
C GLU A 149 -7.97 2.38 -29.98
N ASP A 150 -7.28 1.81 -28.97
CA ASP A 150 -7.61 1.95 -27.55
C ASP A 150 -6.76 3.01 -26.84
N GLY A 151 -5.96 3.75 -27.60
CA GLY A 151 -5.09 4.80 -27.06
C GLY A 151 -3.87 4.26 -26.31
N VAL A 152 -3.43 3.03 -26.63
CA VAL A 152 -2.27 2.37 -26.02
C VAL A 152 -1.05 2.54 -26.94
N THR A 153 0.11 2.90 -26.35
CA THR A 153 1.39 2.96 -27.05
C THR A 153 2.32 1.84 -26.60
N GLU A 154 3.33 1.51 -27.40
CA GLU A 154 4.33 0.49 -27.05
C GLU A 154 5.04 0.81 -25.73
N SER A 155 5.37 2.06 -25.47
CA SER A 155 6.00 2.48 -24.22
C SER A 155 5.12 2.22 -22.99
N MET A 156 3.80 2.29 -23.12
CA MET A 156 2.86 1.95 -22.04
C MET A 156 2.85 0.45 -21.73
N LEU A 157 3.12 -0.41 -22.73
CA LEU A 157 3.22 -1.85 -22.53
C LEU A 157 4.55 -2.27 -21.87
N GLU A 158 5.59 -1.45 -22.03
CA GLU A 158 6.90 -1.62 -21.41
C GLU A 158 7.06 -0.77 -20.12
N PHE A 159 5.97 -0.34 -19.52
CA PHE A 159 5.97 0.52 -18.35
C PHE A 159 6.78 -0.08 -17.20
N SER A 160 7.63 0.77 -16.61
CA SER A 160 8.39 0.46 -15.40
C SER A 160 8.19 1.59 -14.39
N TRP A 161 7.70 1.26 -13.20
CA TRP A 161 7.49 2.24 -12.15
C TRP A 161 8.74 3.07 -11.83
N GLU A 162 9.88 2.40 -11.68
CA GLU A 162 11.16 3.06 -11.35
C GLU A 162 11.66 4.01 -12.43
N ARG A 163 11.37 3.71 -13.71
CA ARG A 163 11.85 4.50 -14.85
C ARG A 163 10.87 5.59 -15.26
N ASP A 164 9.58 5.27 -15.26
CA ASP A 164 8.56 6.05 -15.95
C ASP A 164 7.69 6.86 -15.00
N VAL A 165 7.90 6.75 -13.68
CA VAL A 165 7.19 7.52 -12.68
C VAL A 165 8.14 8.40 -11.89
N VAL A 166 7.79 9.68 -11.84
CA VAL A 166 8.55 10.65 -11.04
C VAL A 166 7.65 11.17 -9.92
N PRO A 167 7.94 10.80 -8.66
CA PRO A 167 7.29 11.42 -7.52
C PRO A 167 7.66 12.91 -7.46
N SER A 168 6.74 13.74 -7.02
CA SER A 168 7.03 15.14 -6.75
C SER A 168 6.46 15.59 -5.43
N GLY A 169 7.26 16.31 -4.66
CA GLY A 169 6.90 16.82 -3.36
C GLY A 169 6.18 18.17 -3.44
N GLN A 170 5.54 18.53 -2.35
CA GLN A 170 4.97 19.84 -2.07
C GLN A 170 5.49 20.33 -0.73
N LYS A 171 6.11 21.51 -0.71
CA LYS A 171 6.53 22.10 0.56
C LYS A 171 5.32 22.43 1.42
N VAL A 172 5.36 22.02 2.69
CA VAL A 172 4.31 22.33 3.67
C VAL A 172 4.54 23.75 4.25
N ASN A 173 3.50 24.58 4.25
CA ASN A 173 3.55 25.93 4.77
C ASN A 173 3.30 25.94 6.28
N TRP A 174 4.31 25.55 7.06
CA TRP A 174 4.25 25.50 8.52
C TRP A 174 4.00 26.89 9.11
N LYS A 175 3.09 26.98 10.10
CA LYS A 175 2.79 28.24 10.82
C LYS A 175 3.96 28.74 11.67
N ASP A 176 4.75 27.80 12.19
CA ASP A 176 5.98 28.06 12.93
C ASP A 176 7.08 27.14 12.37
N ALA A 177 8.03 27.74 11.65
CA ALA A 177 9.10 26.99 11.01
C ALA A 177 10.02 26.25 12.00
N GLU A 178 10.13 26.72 13.25
CA GLU A 178 10.93 26.04 14.27
C GLU A 178 10.21 24.82 14.86
N LYS A 179 8.88 24.77 14.69
CA LYS A 179 8.03 23.65 15.12
C LYS A 179 7.50 22.82 13.95
N ALA A 180 8.06 23.02 12.76
CA ALA A 180 7.77 22.17 11.61
C ALA A 180 8.03 20.71 11.96
N LEU A 181 7.06 19.84 11.75
CA LEU A 181 7.20 18.43 12.13
C LEU A 181 8.33 17.75 11.34
N THR A 182 8.49 18.11 10.07
CA THR A 182 9.60 17.64 9.22
C THR A 182 10.98 18.11 9.70
N LYS A 183 11.04 19.23 10.45
CA LYS A 183 12.26 19.72 11.08
C LYS A 183 12.53 19.04 12.42
N LEU A 184 11.47 18.80 13.19
CA LEU A 184 11.57 18.15 14.52
C LEU A 184 11.88 16.66 14.40
N TYR A 185 11.35 16.05 13.38
CA TYR A 185 11.48 14.63 13.08
C TYR A 185 11.87 14.47 11.60
N PRO A 186 13.13 14.79 11.26
CA PRO A 186 13.62 14.61 9.90
C PRO A 186 13.65 13.12 9.56
N ARG A 187 13.50 12.82 8.28
CA ARG A 187 13.70 11.47 7.78
C ARG A 187 15.17 11.17 7.69
N ASP A 188 15.56 9.99 8.15
CA ASP A 188 16.92 9.48 7.97
C ASP A 188 16.97 8.66 6.68
N ASP A 189 17.60 9.22 5.64
CA ASP A 189 17.72 8.56 4.33
C ASP A 189 18.94 7.63 4.24
N GLU A 190 19.77 7.53 5.28
CA GLU A 190 21.01 6.76 5.26
C GLU A 190 20.83 5.27 5.59
N ASP A 191 19.70 4.89 6.24
CA ASP A 191 19.43 3.50 6.61
C ASP A 191 18.00 3.08 6.19
N ASP A 192 17.88 2.01 5.39
CA ASP A 192 16.59 1.38 4.99
C ASP A 192 15.71 0.93 6.19
N ILE A 193 16.25 0.94 7.41
CA ILE A 193 15.61 0.51 8.67
C ILE A 193 15.52 1.70 9.66
N GLY A 194 15.86 2.90 9.22
CA GLY A 194 15.87 4.10 10.05
C GLY A 194 14.48 4.57 10.48
N ASP A 195 14.46 5.56 11.37
CA ASP A 195 13.25 6.27 11.75
C ASP A 195 12.66 6.95 10.50
N PRO A 196 11.41 6.64 10.09
CA PRO A 196 10.78 7.29 8.94
C PRO A 196 10.58 8.80 9.15
N GLY A 197 10.85 9.29 10.35
CA GLY A 197 10.64 10.67 10.75
C GLY A 197 9.15 11.03 10.80
N SER A 198 8.86 12.31 10.62
CA SER A 198 7.48 12.76 10.50
C SER A 198 6.84 12.23 9.20
N PHE A 199 5.59 11.79 9.27
CA PHE A 199 4.79 11.44 8.08
C PHE A 199 4.75 12.58 7.05
N PHE A 200 4.81 13.83 7.47
CA PHE A 200 4.76 14.98 6.57
C PHE A 200 5.98 15.10 5.66
N ASN A 201 7.07 14.36 5.94
CA ASN A 201 8.19 14.18 5.00
C ASN A 201 7.72 13.55 3.68
N PHE A 202 6.68 12.72 3.69
CA PHE A 202 6.03 12.18 2.49
C PHE A 202 5.65 13.26 1.47
N PHE A 203 5.18 14.42 1.94
CA PHE A 203 4.82 15.53 1.07
C PHE A 203 6.03 16.36 0.63
N GLU A 204 7.02 16.58 1.51
CA GLU A 204 8.13 17.50 1.24
C GLU A 204 9.25 16.88 0.39
N HIS A 205 9.40 15.55 0.37
CA HIS A 205 10.42 14.85 -0.41
C HIS A 205 9.92 14.50 -1.82
N ASP A 206 10.85 14.47 -2.79
CA ASP A 206 10.58 14.04 -4.17
C ASP A 206 10.69 12.52 -4.35
N THR A 207 10.84 11.78 -3.27
CA THR A 207 10.97 10.32 -3.25
C THR A 207 9.91 9.69 -2.35
N ASP A 208 9.64 8.41 -2.56
CA ASP A 208 8.77 7.59 -1.72
C ASP A 208 9.34 6.16 -1.60
N PRO A 209 10.50 5.99 -0.92
CA PRO A 209 11.20 4.71 -0.88
C PRO A 209 10.45 3.64 -0.08
N SER A 210 9.53 4.03 0.78
CA SER A 210 8.68 3.10 1.53
C SER A 210 7.36 2.79 0.81
N GLU A 211 7.19 3.29 -0.43
CA GLU A 211 6.01 3.07 -1.27
C GLU A 211 4.66 3.41 -0.59
N ILE A 212 4.70 4.36 0.35
CA ILE A 212 3.52 4.76 1.12
C ILE A 212 2.42 5.33 0.23
N GLY A 213 2.81 5.96 -0.89
CA GLY A 213 1.88 6.41 -1.91
C GLY A 213 1.14 5.27 -2.58
N VAL A 214 1.81 4.13 -2.84
CA VAL A 214 1.19 2.92 -3.39
C VAL A 214 0.21 2.32 -2.39
N VAL A 215 0.63 2.19 -1.14
CA VAL A 215 -0.23 1.70 -0.04
C VAL A 215 -1.50 2.53 0.07
N ILE A 216 -1.38 3.87 0.08
CA ILE A 216 -2.55 4.75 0.16
C ILE A 216 -3.45 4.62 -1.06
N ALA A 217 -2.88 4.66 -2.28
CA ALA A 217 -3.66 4.74 -3.51
C ALA A 217 -4.26 3.41 -3.95
N SER A 218 -3.61 2.28 -3.64
CA SER A 218 -3.99 0.96 -4.17
C SER A 218 -4.57 0.02 -3.12
N GLU A 219 -4.34 0.28 -1.83
CA GLU A 219 -4.86 -0.54 -0.74
C GLU A 219 -5.87 0.23 0.11
N ILE A 220 -5.42 1.32 0.79
CA ILE A 220 -6.29 2.01 1.75
C ILE A 220 -7.44 2.75 1.05
N PHE A 221 -7.16 3.50 -0.03
CA PHE A 221 -8.19 4.31 -0.67
C PHE A 221 -9.34 3.48 -1.26
N PRO A 222 -9.10 2.38 -1.98
CA PRO A 222 -10.19 1.52 -2.45
C PRO A 222 -11.01 0.92 -1.32
N GLU A 223 -10.36 0.41 -0.29
CA GLU A 223 -10.96 -0.37 0.81
C GLU A 223 -11.13 0.46 2.10
N ALA A 224 -11.21 1.79 1.97
CA ALA A 224 -11.22 2.70 3.11
C ALA A 224 -12.34 2.43 4.13
N ILE A 225 -13.48 1.87 3.71
CA ILE A 225 -14.58 1.51 4.60
C ILE A 225 -14.18 0.31 5.48
N ASP A 226 -13.56 -0.70 4.89
CA ASP A 226 -13.16 -1.90 5.61
C ASP A 226 -12.03 -1.59 6.59
N TYR A 227 -11.05 -0.77 6.19
CA TYR A 227 -10.05 -0.25 7.13
C TYR A 227 -10.68 0.57 8.25
N PHE A 228 -11.63 1.46 7.97
CA PHE A 228 -12.32 2.22 9.00
C PHE A 228 -13.06 1.32 10.00
N LEU A 229 -13.67 0.25 9.52
CA LEU A 229 -14.42 -0.72 10.35
C LEU A 229 -13.53 -1.75 11.06
N GLY A 230 -12.22 -1.79 10.71
CA GLY A 230 -11.29 -2.78 11.25
C GLY A 230 -11.47 -4.20 10.67
N ASN A 231 -12.08 -4.33 9.48
CA ASN A 231 -12.30 -5.61 8.82
C ASN A 231 -11.07 -6.12 8.05
N THR A 232 -10.08 -5.25 7.80
CA THR A 232 -8.83 -5.56 7.12
C THR A 232 -7.70 -5.55 8.14
N GLY A 233 -6.90 -6.59 8.21
CA GLY A 233 -5.72 -6.68 9.09
C GLY A 233 -5.87 -7.54 10.33
N GLY A 234 -6.99 -8.27 10.50
CA GLY A 234 -7.22 -9.19 11.60
C GLY A 234 -6.91 -10.67 11.32
N ASP A 235 -6.76 -11.05 10.04
CA ASP A 235 -6.68 -12.47 9.68
C ASP A 235 -5.27 -13.09 9.78
N GLU A 236 -4.24 -12.35 10.16
CA GLU A 236 -2.89 -12.94 10.29
C GLU A 236 -2.51 -13.38 11.72
N LEU A 237 -3.35 -13.16 12.72
CA LEU A 237 -3.03 -13.52 14.11
C LEU A 237 -4.05 -14.45 14.80
N ASP A 238 -5.10 -14.89 14.09
CA ASP A 238 -6.12 -15.79 14.68
C ASP A 238 -6.14 -17.18 14.05
N SER A 239 -4.95 -17.76 13.87
CA SER A 239 -4.76 -19.16 13.54
C SER A 239 -3.72 -19.67 14.50
N ASP A 240 -4.16 -20.25 15.60
CA ASP A 240 -3.60 -21.33 16.39
C ASP A 240 -3.90 -21.15 17.88
N ASP A 241 -5.15 -21.32 18.25
CA ASP A 241 -5.55 -21.80 19.58
C ASP A 241 -6.83 -22.64 19.45
N ASP A 242 -6.76 -23.71 18.64
CA ASP A 242 -7.59 -24.89 18.82
C ASP A 242 -6.94 -25.74 19.91
N ASP A 243 -7.06 -25.31 21.16
CA ASP A 243 -6.91 -26.22 22.29
C ASP A 243 -8.18 -27.07 22.41
N ASP A 244 -8.10 -28.26 21.83
CA ASP A 244 -8.91 -29.43 22.14
C ASP A 244 -8.83 -29.72 23.65
N ASP A 245 -9.76 -29.21 24.43
CA ASP A 245 -10.12 -29.79 25.73
C ASP A 245 -11.53 -30.37 25.62
N GLU A 246 -11.58 -31.63 25.14
CA GLU A 246 -12.69 -32.53 25.44
C GLU A 246 -12.71 -32.79 26.96
N ASP A 247 -13.62 -32.14 27.67
CA ASP A 247 -14.12 -32.64 28.94
C ASP A 247 -15.65 -32.66 28.91
N ASP A 248 -16.10 -33.88 28.69
CA ASP A 248 -17.39 -34.44 28.78
C ASP A 248 -17.89 -34.36 30.26
N ASP A 249 -18.77 -33.40 30.58
CA ASP A 249 -19.65 -33.50 31.73
C ASP A 249 -20.98 -32.75 31.44
N ALA A 250 -21.89 -33.53 30.89
CA ALA A 250 -23.30 -33.13 30.73
C ALA A 250 -24.00 -33.05 32.09
N GLU A 251 -24.10 -31.87 32.69
CA GLU A 251 -25.10 -31.61 33.72
C GLU A 251 -26.39 -31.01 33.14
N GLU A 252 -27.43 -31.79 33.16
CA GLU A 252 -28.81 -31.43 32.83
C GLU A 252 -29.26 -30.21 33.63
N ILE A 253 -29.59 -29.09 32.95
CA ILE A 253 -30.15 -27.88 33.57
C ILE A 253 -31.66 -28.07 33.74
N ASP A 254 -32.09 -28.33 34.99
CA ASP A 254 -33.50 -28.38 35.41
C ASP A 254 -34.09 -26.96 35.41
N LEU A 255 -35.02 -26.70 34.49
CA LEU A 255 -35.63 -25.40 34.22
C LEU A 255 -36.83 -25.04 35.18
N GLU A 256 -37.06 -25.82 36.25
CA GLU A 256 -38.25 -25.61 37.12
C GLU A 256 -38.00 -25.00 38.52
N LYS A 257 -36.83 -24.37 38.80
CA LYS A 257 -36.63 -23.71 40.12
C LYS A 257 -36.55 -22.20 40.01
N PRO A 258 -37.42 -21.45 40.77
CA PRO A 258 -37.43 -19.99 40.76
C PRO A 258 -36.24 -19.38 41.50
N ARG A 259 -35.62 -18.38 40.86
CA ARG A 259 -34.46 -17.62 41.38
C ARG A 259 -34.83 -16.82 42.64
N THR A 260 -34.15 -17.07 43.75
CA THR A 260 -34.20 -16.25 44.97
C THR A 260 -33.46 -14.92 44.81
N LYS A 261 -34.13 -13.81 45.16
CA LYS A 261 -33.58 -12.46 45.19
C LYS A 261 -32.53 -12.33 46.31
N LYS A 262 -31.31 -11.93 45.97
CA LYS A 262 -30.31 -11.46 46.95
C LYS A 262 -30.62 -10.02 47.35
N GLN A 263 -30.87 -9.78 48.64
CA GLN A 263 -30.94 -8.46 49.28
C GLN A 263 -29.50 -7.86 49.41
N LYS A 264 -29.40 -6.58 49.12
CA LYS A 264 -28.22 -5.76 49.46
C LYS A 264 -28.26 -5.44 50.96
N VAL A 265 -27.12 -5.58 51.62
CA VAL A 265 -26.73 -4.83 52.80
C VAL A 265 -25.45 -4.10 52.47
#